data_d22fe0c2ccc7f6f1c5f643a31f7771c7
#
_entry.id   d22fe0c2ccc7f6f1c5f643a31f7771c7
#
_cell.length_a   1.000
_cell.length_b   1.000
_cell.length_c   1.000
_cell.angle_alpha   90.00
_cell.angle_beta   90.00
_cell.angle_gamma   90.00
#
_symmetry.space_group_name_H-M   'P 1'
#
loop_
_entity.id
_entity.type
_entity.pdbx_description
1 polymer ?
#
loop_
_entity_poly.entity_id
_entity_poly.type
_entity_poly.pdbx_seq_one_letter_code
_entity_poly.pdbx_strand_id
1 'polypeptide(L)'
;MKFTAVTRKAQGTGASRRLRRAEKLPGIVYGGKVAATPIELDHNEIFHALRKEKFHASILEMVLDGKSERVLLRSFQMHPYKPQVLHIDFQRISADEQIRMNVPLHFVGEEKSPAVTIDKTNVNHALTELLVSCLPDQLPEFITEIGRASCRERV
;
A
#
# COMPACT_ATOMS: atom_id res chain seq x y z
N MET A 1 9.42 2.09 7.34
CA MET A 1 9.43 0.66 7.75
C MET A 1 10.50 -0.06 7.00
N LYS A 2 11.13 -1.10 7.62
CA LYS A 2 12.25 -1.84 7.03
C LYS A 2 11.89 -3.32 6.95
N PHE A 3 12.20 -3.97 5.83
CA PHE A 3 11.99 -5.40 5.62
C PHE A 3 13.10 -5.99 4.74
N THR A 4 13.28 -7.31 4.80
CA THR A 4 14.36 -8.01 4.09
C THR A 4 13.82 -8.75 2.88
N ALA A 5 14.51 -8.65 1.76
CA ALA A 5 14.22 -9.36 0.53
C ALA A 5 15.48 -10.06 -0.01
N VAL A 6 15.29 -11.17 -0.68
CA VAL A 6 16.36 -11.94 -1.32
C VAL A 6 16.08 -12.05 -2.82
N THR A 7 17.11 -11.96 -3.64
CA THR A 7 16.97 -12.12 -5.10
C THR A 7 16.57 -13.55 -5.44
N ARG A 8 15.49 -13.67 -6.21
CA ARG A 8 14.94 -14.96 -6.62
C ARG A 8 15.56 -15.44 -7.93
N LYS A 9 16.16 -16.64 -7.94
CA LYS A 9 16.76 -17.26 -9.13
C LYS A 9 15.76 -18.09 -9.94
N ALA A 10 14.90 -18.87 -9.24
CA ALA A 10 13.95 -19.77 -9.89
C ALA A 10 12.65 -19.05 -10.24
N GLN A 11 12.26 -19.06 -11.50
CA GLN A 11 11.05 -18.43 -12.03
C GLN A 11 10.01 -19.47 -12.50
N GLY A 12 8.80 -19.00 -12.80
CA GLY A 12 7.71 -19.80 -13.30
C GLY A 12 6.71 -20.28 -12.25
N THR A 13 5.57 -20.79 -12.71
CA THR A 13 4.41 -21.15 -11.89
C THR A 13 4.74 -22.21 -10.84
N GLY A 14 5.49 -23.24 -11.21
CA GLY A 14 5.86 -24.32 -10.29
C GLY A 14 6.79 -23.84 -9.18
N ALA A 15 7.75 -22.96 -9.50
CA ALA A 15 8.64 -22.37 -8.51
C ALA A 15 7.88 -21.46 -7.54
N SER A 16 6.95 -20.63 -8.04
CA SER A 16 6.10 -19.78 -7.20
C SER A 16 5.19 -20.58 -6.26
N ARG A 17 4.66 -21.72 -6.72
CA ARG A 17 3.88 -22.62 -5.85
C ARG A 17 4.72 -23.25 -4.73
N ARG A 18 5.97 -23.67 -5.03
CA ARG A 18 6.89 -24.19 -4.03
C ARG A 18 7.26 -23.13 -2.98
N LEU A 19 7.56 -21.89 -3.40
CA LEU A 19 7.84 -20.79 -2.49
C LEU A 19 6.68 -20.54 -1.53
N ARG A 20 5.46 -20.44 -2.04
CA ARG A 20 4.28 -20.22 -1.19
C ARG A 20 4.01 -21.37 -0.21
N ARG A 21 4.35 -22.60 -0.57
CA ARG A 21 4.27 -23.75 0.35
C ARG A 21 5.36 -23.71 1.45
N ALA A 22 6.49 -23.05 1.15
CA ALA A 22 7.58 -22.80 2.08
C ALA A 22 7.41 -21.48 2.86
N GLU A 23 6.18 -20.95 2.93
CA GLU A 23 5.84 -19.69 3.61
C GLU A 23 6.62 -18.46 3.12
N LYS A 24 7.07 -18.52 1.88
CA LYS A 24 7.72 -17.40 1.20
C LYS A 24 6.80 -16.77 0.18
N LEU A 25 6.92 -15.46 0.04
CA LEU A 25 6.14 -14.64 -0.88
C LEU A 25 6.98 -14.27 -2.10
N PRO A 26 6.56 -14.65 -3.32
CA PRO A 26 7.16 -14.14 -4.54
C PRO A 26 6.74 -12.70 -4.79
N GLY A 27 7.69 -11.85 -5.17
CA GLY A 27 7.46 -10.47 -5.54
C GLY A 27 8.38 -10.02 -6.65
N ILE A 28 8.20 -8.78 -7.08
CA ILE A 28 9.05 -8.09 -8.05
C ILE A 28 9.34 -6.68 -7.57
N VAL A 29 10.56 -6.22 -7.81
CA VAL A 29 10.92 -4.83 -7.63
C VAL A 29 11.38 -4.27 -8.97
N TYR A 30 10.81 -3.15 -9.39
CA TYR A 30 11.09 -2.49 -10.66
C TYR A 30 11.16 -0.96 -10.49
N GLY A 31 11.53 -0.25 -11.55
CA GLY A 31 11.67 1.19 -11.56
C GLY A 31 13.13 1.66 -11.30
N GLY A 32 13.33 2.98 -11.44
CA GLY A 32 14.65 3.57 -11.43
C GLY A 32 15.47 3.17 -12.67
N LYS A 33 16.80 3.27 -12.56
CA LYS A 33 17.74 2.93 -13.64
C LYS A 33 18.14 1.45 -13.69
N VAL A 34 17.59 0.63 -12.77
CA VAL A 34 17.95 -0.79 -12.61
C VAL A 34 16.84 -1.66 -13.18
N ALA A 35 17.22 -2.74 -13.85
CA ALA A 35 16.26 -3.71 -14.38
C ALA A 35 15.36 -4.31 -13.29
N ALA A 36 14.15 -4.73 -13.70
CA ALA A 36 13.22 -5.40 -12.82
C ALA A 36 13.85 -6.67 -12.24
N THR A 37 13.82 -6.81 -10.93
CA THR A 37 14.45 -7.89 -10.19
C THR A 37 13.37 -8.70 -9.48
N PRO A 38 13.26 -10.02 -9.78
CA PRO A 38 12.38 -10.89 -9.03
C PRO A 38 12.95 -11.12 -7.63
N ILE A 39 12.08 -11.03 -6.61
CA ILE A 39 12.46 -11.16 -5.20
C ILE A 39 11.60 -12.21 -4.50
N GLU A 40 12.12 -12.70 -3.40
CA GLU A 40 11.39 -13.51 -2.42
C GLU A 40 11.47 -12.88 -1.04
N LEU A 41 10.37 -12.94 -0.31
CA LEU A 41 10.14 -12.31 0.98
C LEU A 41 9.58 -13.34 1.96
N ASP A 42 9.67 -13.07 3.25
CA ASP A 42 8.94 -13.80 4.27
C ASP A 42 7.46 -13.42 4.21
N HIS A 43 6.59 -14.44 4.08
CA HIS A 43 5.14 -14.21 3.96
C HIS A 43 4.55 -13.59 5.23
N ASN A 44 4.98 -14.06 6.40
CA ASN A 44 4.41 -13.63 7.67
C ASN A 44 4.74 -12.17 7.98
N GLU A 45 6.01 -11.78 7.77
CA GLU A 45 6.46 -10.40 7.95
C GLU A 45 5.64 -9.43 7.09
N ILE A 46 5.49 -9.74 5.78
CA ILE A 46 4.75 -8.90 4.85
C ILE A 46 3.24 -8.92 5.12
N PHE A 47 2.66 -10.05 5.48
CA PHE A 47 1.24 -10.14 5.81
C PHE A 47 0.85 -9.25 7.00
N HIS A 48 1.69 -9.22 8.04
CA HIS A 48 1.48 -8.32 9.17
C HIS A 48 1.77 -6.85 8.83
N ALA A 49 2.73 -6.60 7.94
CA ALA A 49 3.02 -5.25 7.48
C ALA A 49 1.87 -4.65 6.65
N LEU A 50 1.25 -5.45 5.77
CA LEU A 50 0.11 -5.04 4.94
C LEU A 50 -1.15 -4.64 5.74
N ARG A 51 -1.28 -5.07 7.00
CA ARG A 51 -2.38 -4.63 7.88
C ARG A 51 -2.21 -3.21 8.40
N LYS A 52 -1.03 -2.63 8.26
CA LYS A 52 -0.74 -1.27 8.69
C LYS A 52 -0.94 -0.31 7.52
N GLU A 53 -1.80 0.68 7.68
CA GLU A 53 -2.05 1.71 6.65
C GLU A 53 -0.77 2.39 6.18
N LYS A 54 0.15 2.64 7.10
CA LYS A 54 1.46 3.22 6.79
C LYS A 54 2.28 2.40 5.79
N PHE A 55 2.03 1.10 5.65
CA PHE A 55 2.73 0.27 4.67
C PHE A 55 2.27 0.55 3.24
N HIS A 56 1.01 0.97 3.08
CA HIS A 56 0.42 1.26 1.77
C HIS A 56 0.79 2.64 1.25
N ALA A 57 0.88 3.64 2.14
CA ALA A 57 1.03 5.04 1.77
C ALA A 57 2.38 5.64 2.22
N SER A 58 3.41 4.84 2.47
CA SER A 58 4.72 5.36 2.88
C SER A 58 5.87 4.78 2.08
N ILE A 59 6.99 5.48 2.13
CA ILE A 59 8.26 5.01 1.58
C ILE A 59 8.81 3.93 2.50
N LEU A 60 9.11 2.78 1.92
CA LEU A 60 9.64 1.61 2.60
C LEU A 60 11.12 1.46 2.33
N GLU A 61 11.85 0.96 3.31
CA GLU A 61 13.26 0.58 3.17
C GLU A 61 13.35 -0.93 3.00
N MET A 62 13.68 -1.37 1.80
CA MET A 62 13.91 -2.77 1.48
C MET A 62 15.40 -3.09 1.50
N VAL A 63 15.79 -4.11 2.22
CA VAL A 63 17.15 -4.64 2.21
C VAL A 63 17.20 -5.80 1.22
N LEU A 64 17.74 -5.56 0.03
CA LEU A 64 17.92 -6.57 -1.00
C LEU A 64 19.36 -7.05 -1.03
N ASP A 65 19.60 -8.31 -0.68
CA ASP A 65 20.95 -8.93 -0.67
C ASP A 65 22.00 -8.07 0.08
N GLY A 66 21.58 -7.41 1.18
CA GLY A 66 22.43 -6.56 2.01
C GLY A 66 22.54 -5.09 1.55
N LYS A 67 21.90 -4.70 0.45
CA LYS A 67 21.79 -3.32 -0.02
C LYS A 67 20.43 -2.74 0.35
N SER A 68 20.44 -1.54 0.93
CA SER A 68 19.21 -0.82 1.27
C SER A 68 18.72 -0.01 0.07
N GLU A 69 17.49 -0.23 -0.33
CA GLU A 69 16.83 0.50 -1.43
C GLU A 69 15.51 1.11 -0.92
N ARG A 70 15.20 2.34 -1.35
CA ARG A 70 13.90 2.96 -1.09
C ARG A 70 12.89 2.49 -2.13
N VAL A 71 11.79 1.93 -1.65
CA VAL A 71 10.74 1.37 -2.48
C VAL A 71 9.36 1.80 -2.01
N LEU A 72 8.40 1.72 -2.92
CA LEU A 72 7.00 1.98 -2.68
C LEU A 72 6.21 0.71 -2.99
N LEU A 73 5.20 0.40 -2.18
CA LEU A 73 4.24 -0.64 -2.51
C LEU A 73 3.36 -0.18 -3.67
N ARG A 74 3.39 -0.90 -4.79
CA ARG A 74 2.60 -0.55 -5.96
C ARG A 74 1.33 -1.36 -6.09
N SER A 75 1.44 -2.66 -5.85
CA SER A 75 0.31 -3.58 -5.93
C SER A 75 0.58 -4.81 -5.06
N PHE A 76 -0.47 -5.45 -4.62
CA PHE A 76 -0.41 -6.76 -3.98
C PHE A 76 -1.63 -7.60 -4.35
N GLN A 77 -1.46 -8.90 -4.33
CA GLN A 77 -2.53 -9.85 -4.62
C GLN A 77 -2.76 -10.74 -3.41
N MET A 78 -4.00 -10.75 -2.92
CA MET A 78 -4.44 -11.63 -1.84
C MET A 78 -5.14 -12.85 -2.40
N HIS A 79 -5.06 -13.95 -1.67
CA HIS A 79 -5.84 -15.14 -1.98
C HIS A 79 -7.33 -14.89 -1.65
N PRO A 80 -8.31 -15.29 -2.49
CA PRO A 80 -9.72 -14.94 -2.31
C PRO A 80 -10.34 -15.39 -0.98
N TYR A 81 -9.91 -16.52 -0.43
CA TYR A 81 -10.49 -17.07 0.81
C TYR A 81 -9.48 -17.47 1.88
N LYS A 82 -8.18 -17.46 1.58
CA LYS A 82 -7.12 -17.76 2.56
C LYS A 82 -6.43 -16.48 2.97
N PRO A 83 -6.01 -16.32 4.23
CA PRO A 83 -5.20 -15.18 4.68
C PRO A 83 -3.75 -15.33 4.16
N GLN A 84 -3.61 -15.27 2.85
CA GLN A 84 -2.34 -15.49 2.16
C GLN A 84 -2.14 -14.46 1.05
N VAL A 85 -0.98 -13.82 1.04
CA VAL A 85 -0.53 -12.95 -0.05
C VAL A 85 0.05 -13.81 -1.16
N LEU A 86 -0.38 -13.59 -2.39
CA LEU A 86 0.05 -14.37 -3.56
C LEU A 86 1.20 -13.73 -4.30
N HIS A 87 1.21 -12.41 -4.40
CA HIS A 87 2.23 -11.62 -5.09
C HIS A 87 2.31 -10.22 -4.52
N ILE A 88 3.46 -9.58 -4.65
CA ILE A 88 3.66 -8.19 -4.25
C ILE A 88 4.60 -7.50 -5.22
N ASP A 89 4.26 -6.25 -5.56
CA ASP A 89 4.98 -5.43 -6.51
C ASP A 89 5.51 -4.19 -5.80
N PHE A 90 6.81 -3.99 -5.87
CA PHE A 90 7.47 -2.79 -5.37
C PHE A 90 8.04 -1.95 -6.51
N GLN A 91 7.95 -0.65 -6.36
CA GLN A 91 8.55 0.32 -7.26
C GLN A 91 9.72 1.01 -6.56
N ARG A 92 10.91 1.00 -7.17
CA ARG A 92 12.05 1.79 -6.71
C ARG A 92 11.77 3.26 -6.90
N ILE A 93 12.17 4.06 -5.94
CA ILE A 93 11.93 5.49 -5.93
C ILE A 93 13.25 6.22 -6.08
N SER A 94 13.27 7.17 -7.04
CA SER A 94 14.30 8.20 -7.15
C SER A 94 13.79 9.48 -6.50
N ALA A 95 14.67 10.24 -5.85
CA ALA A 95 14.25 11.46 -5.14
C ALA A 95 13.64 12.53 -6.06
N ASP A 96 14.05 12.54 -7.32
CA ASP A 96 13.68 13.55 -8.32
C ASP A 96 12.44 13.19 -9.16
N GLU A 97 11.89 12.00 -8.99
CA GLU A 97 10.77 11.51 -9.81
C GLU A 97 9.44 11.65 -9.09
N GLN A 98 8.44 12.23 -9.76
CA GLN A 98 7.09 12.31 -9.24
C GLN A 98 6.46 10.93 -9.19
N ILE A 99 5.88 10.61 -8.04
CA ILE A 99 5.15 9.36 -7.81
C ILE A 99 3.65 9.63 -7.79
N ARG A 100 2.87 8.66 -8.24
CA ARG A 100 1.41 8.66 -8.14
C ARG A 100 0.97 7.48 -7.33
N MET A 101 0.25 7.73 -6.25
CA MET A 101 -0.30 6.65 -5.42
C MET A 101 -1.60 7.05 -4.74
N ASN A 102 -2.36 6.05 -4.34
CA ASN A 102 -3.56 6.24 -3.56
C ASN A 102 -3.18 6.46 -2.09
N VAL A 103 -3.72 7.52 -1.51
CA VAL A 103 -3.55 7.86 -0.08
C VAL A 103 -4.91 7.72 0.61
N PRO A 104 -4.99 7.02 1.74
CA PRO A 104 -6.24 6.85 2.47
C PRO A 104 -6.74 8.17 3.04
N LEU A 105 -8.08 8.32 3.06
CA LEU A 105 -8.78 9.45 3.65
C LEU A 105 -9.26 9.08 5.05
N HIS A 106 -8.92 9.90 6.04
CA HIS A 106 -9.44 9.78 7.40
C HIS A 106 -10.49 10.87 7.62
N PHE A 107 -11.73 10.46 7.82
CA PHE A 107 -12.84 11.36 8.09
C PHE A 107 -12.96 11.63 9.58
N VAL A 108 -12.93 12.91 9.97
CA VAL A 108 -13.00 13.34 11.37
C VAL A 108 -14.21 14.24 11.57
N GLY A 109 -14.94 14.03 12.68
CA GLY A 109 -16.05 14.90 13.07
C GLY A 109 -17.42 14.47 12.52
N GLU A 110 -17.56 13.28 12.01
CA GLU A 110 -18.84 12.71 11.55
C GLU A 110 -19.89 12.68 12.66
N GLU A 111 -19.47 12.30 13.88
CA GLU A 111 -20.34 12.23 15.06
C GLU A 111 -20.97 13.58 15.42
N LYS A 112 -20.36 14.69 15.02
CA LYS A 112 -20.83 16.07 15.26
C LYS A 112 -21.64 16.63 14.10
N SER A 113 -21.80 15.86 13.04
CA SER A 113 -22.58 16.27 11.87
C SER A 113 -24.07 16.35 12.21
N PRO A 114 -24.79 17.40 11.78
CA PRO A 114 -26.25 17.48 11.96
C PRO A 114 -26.99 16.28 11.40
N ALA A 115 -26.53 15.70 10.31
CA ALA A 115 -27.12 14.50 9.70
C ALA A 115 -27.10 13.28 10.65
N VAL A 116 -26.03 13.13 11.44
CA VAL A 116 -25.92 12.05 12.41
C VAL A 116 -26.63 12.38 13.72
N THR A 117 -26.49 13.62 14.20
CA THR A 117 -27.02 14.04 15.51
C THR A 117 -28.52 14.29 15.49
N ILE A 118 -29.04 14.89 14.42
CA ILE A 118 -30.49 15.29 14.31
C ILE A 118 -31.27 14.22 13.54
N ASP A 119 -30.79 13.85 12.33
CA ASP A 119 -31.54 12.97 11.44
C ASP A 119 -31.24 11.48 11.67
N LYS A 120 -30.28 11.14 12.56
CA LYS A 120 -29.85 9.77 12.87
C LYS A 120 -29.54 8.93 11.62
N THR A 121 -29.01 9.58 10.59
CA THR A 121 -28.64 8.95 9.32
C THR A 121 -27.19 8.47 9.36
N ASN A 122 -26.92 7.39 8.61
CA ASN A 122 -25.55 6.91 8.44
C ASN A 122 -24.87 7.70 7.31
N VAL A 123 -23.67 8.19 7.57
CA VAL A 123 -22.83 8.80 6.55
C VAL A 123 -22.11 7.70 5.77
N ASN A 124 -22.26 7.70 4.45
CA ASN A 124 -21.59 6.75 3.59
C ASN A 124 -20.57 7.47 2.70
N HIS A 125 -19.30 7.06 2.79
CA HIS A 125 -18.22 7.67 2.00
C HIS A 125 -18.10 6.96 0.66
N ALA A 126 -18.30 7.70 -0.42
CA ALA A 126 -18.13 7.18 -1.78
C ALA A 126 -16.65 6.98 -2.16
N LEU A 127 -15.75 7.75 -1.54
CA LEU A 127 -14.31 7.68 -1.76
C LEU A 127 -13.61 7.46 -0.42
N THR A 128 -12.78 6.44 -0.34
CA THR A 128 -11.95 6.11 0.82
C THR A 128 -10.46 6.39 0.58
N GLU A 129 -10.09 6.56 -0.68
CA GLU A 129 -8.72 6.81 -1.12
C GLU A 129 -8.69 7.90 -2.18
N LEU A 130 -7.64 8.71 -2.19
CA LEU A 130 -7.39 9.76 -3.18
C LEU A 130 -6.09 9.51 -3.93
N LEU A 131 -6.12 9.59 -5.25
CA LEU A 131 -4.92 9.51 -6.09
C LEU A 131 -4.14 10.83 -5.99
N VAL A 132 -2.96 10.77 -5.39
CA VAL A 132 -2.06 11.91 -5.18
C VAL A 132 -0.84 11.78 -6.07
N SER A 133 -0.39 12.90 -6.67
CA SER A 133 0.88 13.00 -7.40
C SER A 133 1.79 13.97 -6.67
N CYS A 134 2.90 13.48 -6.14
CA CYS A 134 3.83 14.28 -5.35
C CYS A 134 5.27 13.79 -5.49
N LEU A 135 6.21 14.53 -4.94
CA LEU A 135 7.58 14.04 -4.73
C LEU A 135 7.60 13.05 -3.56
N PRO A 136 8.53 12.08 -3.57
CA PRO A 136 8.60 11.06 -2.52
C PRO A 136 8.64 11.62 -1.10
N ASP A 137 9.43 12.66 -0.89
CA ASP A 137 9.61 13.27 0.44
C ASP A 137 8.38 14.08 0.92
N GLN A 138 7.42 14.36 0.04
CA GLN A 138 6.17 15.09 0.33
C GLN A 138 4.96 14.18 0.44
N LEU A 139 5.15 12.86 0.38
CA LEU A 139 4.06 11.91 0.42
C LEU A 139 3.41 11.88 1.82
N PRO A 140 2.12 12.25 1.96
CA PRO A 140 1.40 12.15 3.22
C PRO A 140 1.02 10.69 3.50
N GLU A 141 1.07 10.25 4.76
CA GLU A 141 0.64 8.91 5.17
C GLU A 141 -0.89 8.74 5.08
N PHE A 142 -1.63 9.80 5.34
CA PHE A 142 -3.09 9.90 5.23
C PHE A 142 -3.50 11.37 5.03
N ILE A 143 -4.71 11.60 4.55
CA ILE A 143 -5.29 12.94 4.41
C ILE A 143 -6.50 12.99 5.34
N THR A 144 -6.53 14.00 6.21
CA THR A 144 -7.65 14.20 7.13
C THR A 144 -8.69 15.12 6.50
N GLU A 145 -9.90 14.61 6.32
CA GLU A 145 -11.06 15.37 5.88
C GLU A 145 -12.01 15.61 7.04
N ILE A 146 -12.46 16.85 7.18
CA ILE A 146 -13.46 17.22 8.18
C ILE A 146 -14.83 17.09 7.53
N GLY A 147 -15.59 16.09 7.96
CA GLY A 147 -16.97 15.84 7.52
C GLY A 147 -17.90 16.96 7.97
N ARG A 148 -17.89 18.11 7.28
CA ARG A 148 -18.98 19.09 7.38
C ARG A 148 -20.03 18.69 6.37
N ALA A 149 -21.09 18.03 6.81
CA ALA A 149 -22.31 17.94 6.03
C ALA A 149 -22.92 19.36 5.90
N SER A 150 -22.43 20.16 4.97
CA SER A 150 -23.17 21.31 4.49
C SER A 150 -24.21 20.80 3.52
N CYS A 151 -25.32 20.32 4.04
CA CYS A 151 -26.54 20.17 3.26
C CYS A 151 -26.98 21.58 2.86
N ARG A 152 -26.44 22.14 1.79
CA ARG A 152 -27.07 23.22 1.05
C ARG A 152 -28.02 22.55 0.09
N GLU A 153 -29.20 22.26 0.60
CA GLU A 153 -30.40 22.09 -0.20
C GLU A 153 -30.58 23.38 -1.02
N ARG A 154 -30.26 23.34 -2.31
CA ARG A 154 -30.76 24.34 -3.24
C ARG A 154 -32.05 23.76 -3.78
N VAL A 155 -33.14 24.32 -3.28
CA VAL A 155 -34.43 24.32 -3.95
C VAL A 155 -34.33 25.11 -5.27
#